data_5c9a572d552126f8393dc453f8c1c3d2
#
_entry.id   5c9a572d552126f8393dc453f8c1c3d2
#
_cell.length_a   1.000
_cell.length_b   1.000
_cell.length_c   1.000
_cell.angle_alpha   90.00
_cell.angle_beta   90.00
_cell.angle_gamma   90.00
#
_symmetry.space_group_name_H-M   'P 1'
#
loop_
_entity.id
_entity.type
_entity.pdbx_description
1 polymer ?
#
loop_
_entity_poly.entity_id
_entity_poly.type
_entity_poly.pdbx_seq_one_letter_code
_entity_poly.pdbx_strand_id
1 'polypeptide(L)'
;AIKKLMGLQPKTVTKILADGSEEEVPIREVAVGDVLVVKPGEKIPVDGEVTEGSSFVDESMITGESIPVEKVKGQPVYAGTINEKGSFRSRADKVGGETVLANIIRMVQEAQGSKAPVQKLVDRIAGIFVPVVMGIAVITFIVWMLIGGDLAFTHALLTSITVLVIACPCALGLATPTAIMVGIGKGAEHNILIKDAESLELMYRVNAIVLDKTGTITEGKPVVTDIHWTPGSEDERYPSILLEIERRSEHPLADAVVQKFKEKVVNEISVSDFENQTGKGVTAKVGDKVYLVGNRALLEVSHVILDDDNEKLAVRWEGDGKTVVFFAGEGRVLALVAIADKIKESSRQAVTTLHEKGIDVYM
;
A
#
# COMPACT_ATOMS: atom_id res chain seq x y z
N ALA A 1 13.31 9.76 -13.19
CA ALA A 1 12.60 9.16 -12.04
C ALA A 1 13.56 8.79 -10.92
N ILE A 2 14.48 7.82 -11.06
CA ILE A 2 15.39 7.36 -9.98
C ILE A 2 16.15 8.52 -9.34
N LYS A 3 16.74 9.44 -10.14
CA LYS A 3 17.44 10.62 -9.60
C LYS A 3 16.54 11.51 -8.74
N LYS A 4 15.25 11.60 -9.08
CA LYS A 4 14.25 12.35 -8.29
C LYS A 4 13.97 11.64 -6.96
N LEU A 5 13.78 10.32 -6.98
CA LEU A 5 13.58 9.49 -5.78
C LEU A 5 14.81 9.54 -4.85
N MET A 6 16.03 9.40 -5.41
CA MET A 6 17.27 9.54 -4.64
C MET A 6 17.43 10.94 -4.03
N GLY A 7 16.88 11.97 -4.67
CA GLY A 7 16.89 13.34 -4.15
C GLY A 7 15.97 13.57 -2.95
N LEU A 8 15.13 12.59 -2.58
CA LEU A 8 14.27 12.68 -1.39
C LEU A 8 15.04 12.42 -0.09
N GLN A 9 16.16 11.73 -0.15
CA GLN A 9 16.99 11.48 1.03
C GLN A 9 17.87 12.70 1.33
N PRO A 10 17.89 13.22 2.58
CA PRO A 10 18.78 14.29 2.98
C PRO A 10 20.23 13.81 3.01
N LYS A 11 21.19 14.73 2.88
CA LYS A 11 22.62 14.37 2.94
C LYS A 11 23.15 14.33 4.37
N THR A 12 22.62 15.18 5.22
CA THR A 12 22.97 15.32 6.65
C THR A 12 21.72 15.23 7.50
N VAL A 13 21.89 14.88 8.75
CA VAL A 13 20.82 14.72 9.74
C VAL A 13 21.29 15.21 11.10
N THR A 14 20.37 15.69 11.92
CA THR A 14 20.68 16.09 13.31
C THR A 14 20.49 14.88 14.22
N LYS A 15 21.58 14.38 14.81
CA LYS A 15 21.62 13.25 15.75
C LYS A 15 21.76 13.76 17.20
N ILE A 16 21.08 13.12 18.13
CA ILE A 16 21.27 13.36 19.56
C ILE A 16 22.36 12.41 20.09
N LEU A 17 23.41 13.00 20.66
CA LEU A 17 24.47 12.24 21.29
C LEU A 17 24.10 11.77 22.72
N ALA A 18 24.92 10.89 23.29
CA ALA A 18 24.70 10.34 24.63
C ALA A 18 24.71 11.38 25.76
N ASP A 19 25.36 12.53 25.53
CA ASP A 19 25.37 13.68 26.45
C ASP A 19 24.16 14.62 26.28
N GLY A 20 23.23 14.32 25.34
CA GLY A 20 22.07 15.13 25.04
C GLY A 20 22.31 16.28 24.05
N SER A 21 23.54 16.47 23.56
CA SER A 21 23.85 17.47 22.54
C SER A 21 23.38 17.05 21.15
N GLU A 22 23.05 18.04 20.30
CA GLU A 22 22.71 17.83 18.91
C GLU A 22 23.95 18.00 18.03
N GLU A 23 24.19 17.04 17.15
CA GLU A 23 25.28 17.08 16.17
C GLU A 23 24.73 16.80 14.77
N GLU A 24 25.18 17.57 13.78
CA GLU A 24 24.85 17.32 12.38
C GLU A 24 25.85 16.32 11.81
N VAL A 25 25.37 15.14 11.41
CA VAL A 25 26.18 14.03 10.88
C VAL A 25 25.74 13.66 9.47
N PRO A 26 26.63 13.12 8.62
CA PRO A 26 26.22 12.54 7.34
C PRO A 26 25.27 11.38 7.55
N ILE A 27 24.23 11.26 6.69
CA ILE A 27 23.22 10.20 6.81
C ILE A 27 23.80 8.77 6.82
N ARG A 28 24.94 8.56 6.16
CA ARG A 28 25.65 7.26 6.13
C ARG A 28 26.22 6.81 7.50
N GLU A 29 26.33 7.74 8.45
CA GLU A 29 26.84 7.49 9.80
C GLU A 29 25.74 7.18 10.80
N VAL A 30 24.47 7.25 10.38
CA VAL A 30 23.32 6.89 11.21
C VAL A 30 23.24 5.39 11.35
N ALA A 31 23.16 4.92 12.60
CA ALA A 31 22.98 3.53 12.97
C ALA A 31 21.57 3.26 13.53
N VAL A 32 21.16 2.00 13.49
CA VAL A 32 19.93 1.55 14.14
C VAL A 32 20.02 1.85 15.64
N GLY A 33 18.96 2.43 16.20
CA GLY A 33 18.89 2.87 17.59
C GLY A 33 19.27 4.33 17.84
N ASP A 34 19.85 5.02 16.86
CA ASP A 34 20.17 6.45 16.97
C ASP A 34 18.89 7.29 17.10
N VAL A 35 18.94 8.33 17.91
CA VAL A 35 17.85 9.29 18.04
C VAL A 35 18.14 10.52 17.18
N LEU A 36 17.22 10.81 16.28
CA LEU A 36 17.32 11.90 15.30
C LEU A 36 16.29 12.97 15.57
N VAL A 37 16.64 14.22 15.32
CA VAL A 37 15.73 15.39 15.39
C VAL A 37 15.30 15.74 13.98
N VAL A 38 13.99 15.86 13.77
CA VAL A 38 13.42 16.30 12.48
C VAL A 38 12.66 17.60 12.70
N LYS A 39 13.13 18.66 12.04
CA LYS A 39 12.58 20.02 12.14
C LYS A 39 11.53 20.28 11.06
N PRO A 40 10.67 21.29 11.19
CA PRO A 40 9.71 21.65 10.14
C PRO A 40 10.38 21.92 8.80
N GLY A 41 9.82 21.39 7.72
CA GLY A 41 10.35 21.48 6.35
C GLY A 41 11.46 20.49 6.02
N GLU A 42 11.96 19.73 6.99
CA GLU A 42 13.00 18.73 6.75
C GLU A 42 12.42 17.42 6.24
N LYS A 43 13.25 16.70 5.47
CA LYS A 43 12.96 15.35 5.06
C LYS A 43 13.36 14.38 6.14
N ILE A 44 12.49 13.37 6.40
CA ILE A 44 12.79 12.31 7.35
C ILE A 44 13.92 11.45 6.78
N PRO A 45 15.02 11.26 7.53
CA PRO A 45 16.24 10.68 6.97
C PRO A 45 16.19 9.16 6.82
N VAL A 46 15.60 8.47 7.79
CA VAL A 46 15.56 6.99 7.88
C VAL A 46 14.20 6.53 8.41
N ASP A 47 13.89 5.25 8.25
CA ASP A 47 12.67 4.70 8.87
C ASP A 47 12.88 4.55 10.38
N GLY A 48 11.84 4.85 11.14
CA GLY A 48 11.92 4.78 12.60
C GLY A 48 10.57 5.02 13.27
N GLU A 49 10.62 5.20 14.60
CA GLU A 49 9.48 5.44 15.45
C GLU A 49 9.62 6.78 16.19
N VAL A 50 8.56 7.56 16.26
CA VAL A 50 8.54 8.82 17.03
C VAL A 50 8.68 8.52 18.51
N THR A 51 9.72 9.07 19.16
CA THR A 51 9.97 8.91 20.59
C THR A 51 9.47 10.08 21.42
N GLU A 52 9.50 11.30 20.85
CA GLU A 52 9.14 12.54 21.55
C GLU A 52 8.65 13.59 20.53
N GLY A 53 7.69 14.41 20.94
CA GLY A 53 7.08 15.45 20.12
C GLY A 53 5.92 14.96 19.27
N SER A 54 5.42 15.84 18.39
CA SER A 54 4.37 15.53 17.41
C SER A 54 4.49 16.44 16.21
N SER A 55 4.03 15.97 15.06
CA SER A 55 4.03 16.75 13.82
C SER A 55 3.02 16.22 12.80
N PHE A 56 2.82 16.98 11.73
CA PHE A 56 2.15 16.53 10.51
C PHE A 56 3.19 16.23 9.44
N VAL A 57 3.13 15.03 8.87
CA VAL A 57 4.10 14.53 7.89
C VAL A 57 3.40 14.26 6.58
N ASP A 58 3.91 14.83 5.50
CA ASP A 58 3.50 14.47 4.12
C ASP A 58 4.15 13.15 3.73
N GLU A 59 3.32 12.10 3.70
CA GLU A 59 3.70 10.74 3.29
C GLU A 59 3.25 10.42 1.85
N SER A 60 2.81 11.42 1.09
CA SER A 60 2.26 11.23 -0.26
C SER A 60 3.19 10.48 -1.22
N MET A 61 4.49 10.59 -1.02
CA MET A 61 5.52 9.88 -1.79
C MET A 61 5.55 8.36 -1.55
N ILE A 62 4.94 7.89 -0.45
CA ILE A 62 4.86 6.46 -0.10
C ILE A 62 3.44 5.96 -0.22
N THR A 63 2.46 6.70 0.32
CA THR A 63 1.06 6.29 0.39
C THR A 63 0.25 6.71 -0.84
N GLY A 64 0.65 7.77 -1.52
CA GLY A 64 -0.12 8.41 -2.60
C GLY A 64 -1.21 9.37 -2.10
N GLU A 65 -1.44 9.45 -0.80
CA GLU A 65 -2.44 10.34 -0.20
C GLU A 65 -1.83 11.72 0.07
N SER A 66 -2.48 12.77 -0.42
CA SER A 66 -1.97 14.15 -0.31
C SER A 66 -2.29 14.82 1.03
N ILE A 67 -2.97 14.12 1.95
CA ILE A 67 -3.33 14.68 3.26
C ILE A 67 -2.20 14.33 4.24
N PRO A 68 -1.57 15.33 4.88
CA PRO A 68 -0.55 15.08 5.88
C PRO A 68 -1.09 14.28 7.06
N VAL A 69 -0.30 13.32 7.52
CA VAL A 69 -0.65 12.41 8.63
C VAL A 69 -0.06 12.94 9.92
N GLU A 70 -0.88 13.04 10.96
CA GLU A 70 -0.38 13.37 12.30
C GLU A 70 0.49 12.23 12.82
N LYS A 71 1.70 12.57 13.30
CA LYS A 71 2.65 11.66 13.92
C LYS A 71 2.87 12.05 15.37
N VAL A 72 2.54 11.12 16.25
CA VAL A 72 2.72 11.23 17.70
C VAL A 72 3.62 10.11 18.20
N LYS A 73 4.04 10.20 19.44
CA LYS A 73 4.90 9.17 20.07
C LYS A 73 4.37 7.75 19.84
N GLY A 74 5.26 6.85 19.44
CA GLY A 74 4.98 5.44 19.14
C GLY A 74 4.54 5.19 17.68
N GLN A 75 4.40 6.23 16.86
CA GLN A 75 4.02 6.06 15.46
C GLN A 75 5.23 5.94 14.52
N PRO A 76 5.13 5.12 13.45
CA PRO A 76 6.20 4.96 12.49
C PRO A 76 6.34 6.19 11.59
N VAL A 77 7.58 6.46 11.20
CA VAL A 77 7.98 7.48 10.21
C VAL A 77 8.89 6.84 9.16
N TYR A 78 8.87 7.36 7.93
CA TYR A 78 9.51 6.76 6.79
C TYR A 78 10.47 7.70 6.10
N ALA A 79 11.62 7.18 5.66
CA ALA A 79 12.64 7.92 4.93
C ALA A 79 12.08 8.59 3.67
N GLY A 80 12.44 9.85 3.46
CA GLY A 80 12.07 10.62 2.27
C GLY A 80 10.72 11.33 2.35
N THR A 81 9.91 11.11 3.38
CA THR A 81 8.71 11.89 3.68
C THR A 81 9.06 13.26 4.26
N ILE A 82 8.16 14.23 4.22
CA ILE A 82 8.44 15.62 4.56
C ILE A 82 7.70 15.99 5.85
N ASN A 83 8.45 16.48 6.83
CA ASN A 83 7.89 17.05 8.04
C ASN A 83 7.35 18.46 7.75
N GLU A 84 6.03 18.67 7.88
CA GLU A 84 5.43 19.99 7.55
C GLU A 84 5.41 20.95 8.74
N LYS A 85 4.93 20.49 9.90
CA LYS A 85 4.67 21.34 11.06
C LYS A 85 5.12 20.65 12.34
N GLY A 86 5.69 21.43 13.26
CA GLY A 86 6.21 20.88 14.49
C GLY A 86 7.60 20.24 14.33
N SER A 87 8.19 19.85 15.43
CA SER A 87 9.44 19.08 15.46
C SER A 87 9.24 17.85 16.34
N PHE A 88 9.90 16.77 15.98
CA PHE A 88 9.85 15.53 16.74
C PHE A 88 11.21 14.86 16.75
N ARG A 89 11.38 13.94 17.71
CA ARG A 89 12.51 13.03 17.78
C ARG A 89 12.06 11.64 17.34
N SER A 90 12.85 10.98 16.53
CA SER A 90 12.59 9.59 16.11
C SER A 90 13.81 8.71 16.38
N ARG A 91 13.56 7.48 16.80
CA ARG A 91 14.59 6.45 16.89
C ARG A 91 14.67 5.74 15.52
N ALA A 92 15.88 5.61 15.00
CA ALA A 92 16.14 4.91 13.76
C ALA A 92 15.93 3.39 13.94
N ASP A 93 15.03 2.79 13.17
CA ASP A 93 14.78 1.35 13.18
C ASP A 93 15.36 0.66 11.95
N LYS A 94 15.33 1.33 10.77
CA LYS A 94 15.96 0.84 9.53
C LYS A 94 16.75 1.94 8.87
N VAL A 95 17.97 1.62 8.46
CA VAL A 95 18.92 2.58 7.87
C VAL A 95 19.44 2.13 6.51
N GLY A 96 19.96 3.06 5.72
CA GLY A 96 20.61 2.76 4.45
C GLY A 96 19.72 2.00 3.47
N GLY A 97 20.15 0.82 3.03
CA GLY A 97 19.48 -0.02 2.04
C GLY A 97 18.21 -0.72 2.52
N GLU A 98 17.94 -0.70 3.83
CA GLU A 98 16.78 -1.40 4.42
C GLU A 98 15.53 -0.51 4.56
N THR A 99 15.65 0.79 4.30
CA THR A 99 14.54 1.72 4.34
C THR A 99 13.50 1.44 3.25
N VAL A 100 12.25 1.82 3.49
CA VAL A 100 11.15 1.70 2.51
C VAL A 100 11.53 2.43 1.22
N LEU A 101 12.08 3.64 1.31
CA LEU A 101 12.53 4.41 0.13
C LEU A 101 13.63 3.67 -0.65
N ALA A 102 14.61 3.08 0.02
CA ALA A 102 15.66 2.31 -0.64
C ALA A 102 15.12 1.07 -1.36
N ASN A 103 14.13 0.39 -0.77
CA ASN A 103 13.43 -0.74 -1.39
C ASN A 103 12.66 -0.30 -2.64
N ILE A 104 11.95 0.84 -2.60
CA ILE A 104 11.27 1.41 -3.76
C ILE A 104 12.27 1.71 -4.89
N ILE A 105 13.40 2.36 -4.57
CA ILE A 105 14.45 2.66 -5.54
C ILE A 105 14.98 1.38 -6.18
N ARG A 106 15.26 0.34 -5.38
CA ARG A 106 15.72 -0.97 -5.86
C ARG A 106 14.70 -1.62 -6.80
N MET A 107 13.42 -1.66 -6.44
CA MET A 107 12.36 -2.21 -7.30
C MET A 107 12.29 -1.48 -8.65
N VAL A 108 12.37 -0.16 -8.65
CA VAL A 108 12.37 0.64 -9.88
C VAL A 108 13.62 0.34 -10.73
N GLN A 109 14.80 0.16 -10.12
CA GLN A 109 16.03 -0.20 -10.82
C GLN A 109 15.94 -1.60 -11.44
N GLU A 110 15.46 -2.59 -10.70
CA GLU A 110 15.25 -3.96 -11.17
C GLU A 110 14.25 -3.99 -12.35
N ALA A 111 13.15 -3.26 -12.21
CA ALA A 111 12.15 -3.16 -13.28
C ALA A 111 12.71 -2.51 -14.55
N GLN A 112 13.51 -1.44 -14.42
CA GLN A 112 14.16 -0.77 -15.56
C GLN A 112 15.24 -1.64 -16.22
N GLY A 113 15.86 -2.54 -15.47
CA GLY A 113 16.84 -3.52 -15.98
C GLY A 113 16.21 -4.73 -16.67
N SER A 114 14.91 -4.96 -16.49
CA SER A 114 14.22 -6.10 -17.09
C SER A 114 13.93 -5.88 -18.59
N LYS A 115 13.91 -6.98 -19.37
CA LYS A 115 13.62 -6.94 -20.80
C LYS A 115 12.20 -7.34 -21.10
N ALA A 116 11.44 -6.49 -21.78
CA ALA A 116 10.12 -6.82 -22.29
C ALA A 116 10.16 -7.94 -23.36
N PRO A 117 9.08 -8.72 -23.50
CA PRO A 117 8.96 -9.75 -24.55
C PRO A 117 9.25 -9.22 -25.97
N VAL A 118 8.73 -8.04 -26.30
CA VAL A 118 8.99 -7.41 -27.60
C VAL A 118 10.48 -7.10 -27.81
N GLN A 119 11.19 -6.70 -26.75
CA GLN A 119 12.63 -6.45 -26.85
C GLN A 119 13.42 -7.76 -27.10
N LYS A 120 13.04 -8.86 -26.42
CA LYS A 120 13.63 -10.19 -26.66
C LYS A 120 13.39 -10.64 -28.10
N LEU A 121 12.23 -10.34 -28.68
CA LEU A 121 11.92 -10.63 -30.07
C LEU A 121 12.80 -9.82 -31.02
N VAL A 122 12.93 -8.52 -30.77
CA VAL A 122 13.80 -7.62 -31.57
C VAL A 122 15.26 -8.08 -31.50
N ASP A 123 15.78 -8.41 -30.32
CA ASP A 123 17.14 -8.93 -30.14
C ASP A 123 17.36 -10.22 -30.97
N ARG A 124 16.38 -11.13 -31.00
CA ARG A 124 16.46 -12.38 -31.78
C ARG A 124 16.46 -12.10 -33.29
N ILE A 125 15.60 -11.20 -33.76
CA ILE A 125 15.54 -10.80 -35.18
C ILE A 125 16.88 -10.14 -35.56
N ALA A 126 17.37 -9.22 -34.76
CA ALA A 126 18.65 -8.56 -35.00
C ALA A 126 19.82 -9.54 -35.03
N GLY A 127 19.83 -10.57 -34.18
CA GLY A 127 20.80 -11.64 -34.14
C GLY A 127 20.95 -12.45 -35.45
N ILE A 128 19.87 -12.51 -36.24
CA ILE A 128 19.85 -13.16 -37.58
C ILE A 128 20.10 -12.12 -38.67
N PHE A 129 19.42 -10.97 -38.58
CA PHE A 129 19.44 -9.92 -39.58
C PHE A 129 20.86 -9.31 -39.77
N VAL A 130 21.54 -9.00 -38.68
CA VAL A 130 22.86 -8.34 -38.74
C VAL A 130 23.91 -9.21 -39.46
N PRO A 131 24.11 -10.51 -39.18
CA PRO A 131 25.01 -11.37 -39.94
C PRO A 131 24.64 -11.47 -41.43
N VAL A 132 23.35 -11.52 -41.75
CA VAL A 132 22.90 -11.56 -43.17
C VAL A 132 23.28 -10.29 -43.88
N VAL A 133 23.02 -9.13 -43.31
CA VAL A 133 23.39 -7.82 -43.87
C VAL A 133 24.89 -7.67 -44.02
N MET A 134 25.69 -8.13 -43.02
CA MET A 134 27.14 -8.16 -43.10
C MET A 134 27.60 -9.01 -44.31
N GLY A 135 26.99 -10.18 -44.52
CA GLY A 135 27.28 -11.01 -45.69
C GLY A 135 26.95 -10.30 -47.02
N ILE A 136 25.81 -9.61 -47.10
CA ILE A 136 25.44 -8.80 -48.27
C ILE A 136 26.46 -7.68 -48.51
N ALA A 137 26.89 -6.97 -47.45
CA ALA A 137 27.85 -5.91 -47.58
C ALA A 137 29.20 -6.42 -48.09
N VAL A 138 29.67 -7.59 -47.62
CA VAL A 138 30.89 -8.24 -48.11
C VAL A 138 30.73 -8.63 -49.58
N ILE A 139 29.64 -9.23 -49.97
CA ILE A 139 29.33 -9.59 -51.37
C ILE A 139 29.34 -8.32 -52.24
N THR A 140 28.68 -7.26 -51.80
CA THR A 140 28.62 -5.98 -52.46
C THR A 140 30.02 -5.40 -52.69
N PHE A 141 30.90 -5.48 -51.66
CA PHE A 141 32.27 -5.06 -51.74
C PHE A 141 33.05 -5.84 -52.82
N ILE A 142 32.96 -7.16 -52.82
CA ILE A 142 33.64 -8.04 -53.74
C ILE A 142 33.16 -7.76 -55.18
N VAL A 143 31.84 -7.64 -55.42
CA VAL A 143 31.28 -7.37 -56.73
C VAL A 143 31.80 -6.05 -57.30
N TRP A 144 31.80 -4.96 -56.52
CA TRP A 144 32.35 -3.68 -56.97
C TRP A 144 33.85 -3.69 -57.20
N MET A 145 34.62 -4.48 -56.42
CA MET A 145 36.04 -4.66 -56.67
C MET A 145 36.34 -5.34 -58.01
N LEU A 146 35.44 -6.25 -58.46
CA LEU A 146 35.60 -6.98 -59.69
C LEU A 146 35.15 -6.20 -60.94
N ILE A 147 34.12 -5.35 -60.85
CA ILE A 147 33.50 -4.67 -61.97
C ILE A 147 33.57 -3.13 -61.95
N GLY A 148 34.14 -2.55 -60.87
CA GLY A 148 34.09 -1.11 -60.59
C GLY A 148 35.10 -0.23 -61.38
N GLY A 149 35.94 -0.77 -62.25
CA GLY A 149 36.90 -0.02 -63.07
C GLY A 149 37.95 0.75 -62.25
N ASP A 150 38.34 1.94 -62.72
CA ASP A 150 39.41 2.75 -62.07
C ASP A 150 39.09 3.22 -60.64
N LEU A 151 37.79 3.30 -60.29
CA LEU A 151 37.35 3.69 -58.95
C LEU A 151 36.74 2.52 -58.14
N ALA A 152 37.05 1.27 -58.52
CA ALA A 152 36.50 0.05 -57.92
C ALA A 152 36.52 0.06 -56.41
N PHE A 153 37.66 0.39 -55.77
CA PHE A 153 37.78 0.43 -54.32
C PHE A 153 36.86 1.47 -53.67
N THR A 154 36.79 2.68 -54.26
CA THR A 154 35.92 3.75 -53.73
C THR A 154 34.45 3.36 -53.77
N HIS A 155 33.99 2.81 -54.91
CA HIS A 155 32.61 2.33 -55.08
C HIS A 155 32.33 1.14 -54.15
N ALA A 156 33.24 0.18 -54.06
CA ALA A 156 33.11 -0.96 -53.17
C ALA A 156 32.96 -0.55 -51.71
N LEU A 157 33.81 0.36 -51.24
CA LEU A 157 33.82 0.84 -49.84
C LEU A 157 32.53 1.63 -49.55
N LEU A 158 32.18 2.62 -50.38
CA LEU A 158 31.01 3.46 -50.14
C LEU A 158 29.71 2.66 -50.18
N THR A 159 29.51 1.78 -51.15
CA THR A 159 28.26 0.98 -51.23
C THR A 159 28.15 -0.01 -50.10
N SER A 160 29.23 -0.67 -49.68
CA SER A 160 29.22 -1.60 -48.57
C SER A 160 28.92 -0.91 -47.23
N ILE A 161 29.51 0.26 -46.99
CA ILE A 161 29.20 1.06 -45.78
C ILE A 161 27.76 1.53 -45.87
N THR A 162 27.24 1.94 -47.01
CA THR A 162 25.86 2.36 -47.19
C THR A 162 24.88 1.23 -46.83
N VAL A 163 25.16 0.00 -47.33
CA VAL A 163 24.34 -1.18 -46.97
C VAL A 163 24.32 -1.39 -45.46
N LEU A 164 25.45 -1.33 -44.76
CA LEU A 164 25.55 -1.51 -43.32
C LEU A 164 24.79 -0.42 -42.55
N VAL A 165 24.95 0.84 -42.95
CA VAL A 165 24.29 1.98 -42.27
C VAL A 165 22.77 1.99 -42.43
N ILE A 166 22.29 1.77 -43.69
CA ILE A 166 20.85 1.79 -43.98
C ILE A 166 20.13 0.61 -43.31
N ALA A 167 20.77 -0.55 -43.30
CA ALA A 167 20.18 -1.75 -42.75
C ALA A 167 20.18 -1.81 -41.18
N CYS A 168 20.72 -0.82 -40.53
CA CYS A 168 20.76 -0.81 -39.05
C CYS A 168 19.35 -0.68 -38.43
N PRO A 169 18.84 -1.66 -37.64
CA PRO A 169 17.57 -1.55 -36.94
C PRO A 169 17.70 -0.73 -35.64
N CYS A 170 18.61 0.24 -35.56
CA CYS A 170 19.00 0.96 -34.34
C CYS A 170 17.81 1.66 -33.68
N ALA A 171 16.91 2.25 -34.46
CA ALA A 171 15.72 2.92 -33.92
C ALA A 171 14.79 1.94 -33.19
N LEU A 172 14.61 0.71 -33.72
CA LEU A 172 13.76 -0.31 -33.13
C LEU A 172 14.33 -0.82 -31.80
N GLY A 173 15.67 -0.95 -31.72
CA GLY A 173 16.36 -1.40 -30.50
C GLY A 173 16.40 -0.37 -29.38
N LEU A 174 16.17 0.93 -29.65
CA LEU A 174 16.23 2.00 -28.65
C LEU A 174 14.84 2.50 -28.23
N ALA A 175 13.85 2.49 -29.11
CA ALA A 175 12.53 3.08 -28.86
C ALA A 175 11.80 2.37 -27.72
N THR A 176 11.73 1.05 -27.76
CA THR A 176 11.00 0.25 -26.74
C THR A 176 11.62 0.33 -25.35
N PRO A 177 12.93 0.11 -25.13
CA PRO A 177 13.55 0.28 -23.82
C PRO A 177 13.35 1.70 -23.26
N THR A 178 13.46 2.72 -24.11
CA THR A 178 13.25 4.11 -23.67
C THR A 178 11.82 4.35 -23.22
N ALA A 179 10.83 3.88 -23.97
CA ALA A 179 9.41 4.00 -23.62
C ALA A 179 9.09 3.28 -22.30
N ILE A 180 9.65 2.07 -22.11
CA ILE A 180 9.48 1.29 -20.88
C ILE A 180 10.11 2.01 -19.68
N MET A 181 11.35 2.50 -19.83
CA MET A 181 12.03 3.25 -18.76
C MET A 181 11.25 4.51 -18.35
N VAL A 182 10.68 5.23 -19.32
CA VAL A 182 9.82 6.39 -19.03
C VAL A 182 8.54 5.95 -18.36
N GLY A 183 7.89 4.89 -18.84
CA GLY A 183 6.66 4.34 -18.27
C GLY A 183 6.83 3.90 -16.81
N ILE A 184 7.86 3.08 -16.53
CA ILE A 184 8.20 2.65 -15.17
C ILE A 184 8.51 3.85 -14.26
N GLY A 185 9.29 4.80 -14.78
CA GLY A 185 9.61 6.00 -14.05
C GLY A 185 8.39 6.86 -13.72
N LYS A 186 7.46 6.99 -14.67
CA LYS A 186 6.20 7.71 -14.48
C LYS A 186 5.27 7.00 -13.50
N GLY A 187 5.20 5.66 -13.57
CA GLY A 187 4.51 4.85 -12.57
C GLY A 187 5.02 5.12 -11.17
N ALA A 188 6.33 5.08 -10.96
CA ALA A 188 6.95 5.33 -9.65
C ALA A 188 6.69 6.75 -9.12
N GLU A 189 6.59 7.76 -10.00
CA GLU A 189 6.21 9.14 -9.61
C GLU A 189 4.77 9.24 -9.07
N HIS A 190 3.92 8.26 -9.41
CA HIS A 190 2.53 8.15 -8.96
C HIS A 190 2.32 6.98 -7.98
N ASN A 191 3.36 6.51 -7.34
CA ASN A 191 3.35 5.38 -6.38
C ASN A 191 2.87 4.05 -6.97
N ILE A 192 2.94 3.90 -8.30
CA ILE A 192 2.66 2.66 -9.00
C ILE A 192 4.00 1.96 -9.25
N LEU A 193 4.32 1.00 -8.40
CA LEU A 193 5.56 0.23 -8.50
C LEU A 193 5.38 -0.91 -9.50
N ILE A 194 5.95 -0.74 -10.69
CA ILE A 194 5.91 -1.74 -11.77
C ILE A 194 7.07 -2.71 -11.55
N LYS A 195 6.77 -4.00 -11.43
CA LYS A 195 7.73 -5.04 -11.10
C LYS A 195 8.74 -5.31 -12.22
N ASP A 196 8.26 -5.32 -13.48
CA ASP A 196 9.07 -5.63 -14.65
C ASP A 196 8.45 -5.06 -15.93
N ALA A 197 9.25 -5.05 -16.99
CA ALA A 197 8.86 -4.55 -18.31
C ALA A 197 7.77 -5.42 -18.97
N GLU A 198 7.72 -6.70 -18.66
CA GLU A 198 6.73 -7.64 -19.18
C GLU A 198 5.34 -7.32 -18.66
N SER A 199 5.21 -7.06 -17.35
CA SER A 199 3.96 -6.63 -16.73
C SER A 199 3.43 -5.33 -17.35
N LEU A 200 4.31 -4.36 -17.62
CA LEU A 200 3.92 -3.11 -18.27
C LEU A 200 3.44 -3.34 -19.73
N GLU A 201 4.12 -4.22 -20.47
CA GLU A 201 3.72 -4.56 -21.85
C GLU A 201 2.39 -5.31 -21.88
N LEU A 202 2.17 -6.26 -20.96
CA LEU A 202 0.95 -7.07 -20.94
C LEU A 202 -0.28 -6.31 -20.45
N MET A 203 -0.10 -5.22 -19.70
CA MET A 203 -1.19 -4.44 -19.12
C MET A 203 -2.23 -3.98 -20.19
N TYR A 204 -1.80 -3.67 -21.41
CA TYR A 204 -2.73 -3.24 -22.47
C TYR A 204 -3.67 -4.35 -22.95
N ARG A 205 -3.39 -5.62 -22.66
CA ARG A 205 -4.21 -6.79 -23.03
C ARG A 205 -5.22 -7.17 -21.94
N VAL A 206 -5.16 -6.51 -20.79
CA VAL A 206 -6.07 -6.81 -19.68
C VAL A 206 -7.48 -6.40 -20.08
N ASN A 207 -8.40 -7.36 -20.04
CA ASN A 207 -9.83 -7.18 -20.31
C ASN A 207 -10.71 -7.51 -19.10
N ALA A 208 -10.12 -8.09 -18.05
CA ALA A 208 -10.81 -8.38 -16.80
C ALA A 208 -9.89 -8.19 -15.60
N ILE A 209 -10.43 -7.69 -14.50
CA ILE A 209 -9.71 -7.47 -13.23
C ILE A 209 -10.50 -8.13 -12.11
N VAL A 210 -9.82 -8.89 -11.28
CA VAL A 210 -10.36 -9.43 -10.03
C VAL A 210 -9.79 -8.61 -8.87
N LEU A 211 -10.66 -7.99 -8.08
CA LEU A 211 -10.29 -7.15 -6.95
C LEU A 211 -10.63 -7.86 -5.64
N ASP A 212 -9.68 -7.88 -4.71
CA ASP A 212 -10.01 -8.23 -3.33
C ASP A 212 -10.89 -7.16 -2.69
N LYS A 213 -11.79 -7.56 -1.79
CA LYS A 213 -12.70 -6.65 -1.10
C LYS A 213 -11.96 -5.84 -0.04
N THR A 214 -11.34 -6.54 0.92
CA THR A 214 -10.84 -5.95 2.16
C THR A 214 -9.51 -5.22 1.94
N GLY A 215 -9.47 -3.92 2.30
CA GLY A 215 -8.27 -3.09 2.14
C GLY A 215 -8.00 -2.64 0.70
N THR A 216 -8.65 -3.24 -0.33
CA THR A 216 -8.55 -2.84 -1.73
C THR A 216 -9.75 -1.96 -2.14
N ILE A 217 -10.96 -2.50 -2.16
CA ILE A 217 -12.20 -1.75 -2.42
C ILE A 217 -12.63 -0.98 -1.18
N THR A 218 -12.41 -1.56 0.00
CA THR A 218 -12.72 -0.99 1.30
C THR A 218 -11.47 -0.43 1.99
N GLU A 219 -11.65 0.32 3.07
CA GLU A 219 -10.57 0.96 3.82
C GLU A 219 -9.70 -0.05 4.60
N GLY A 220 -10.17 -1.29 4.79
CA GLY A 220 -9.52 -2.31 5.61
C GLY A 220 -9.62 -2.05 7.11
N LYS A 221 -10.49 -1.12 7.50
CA LYS A 221 -10.75 -0.75 8.90
C LYS A 221 -12.24 -0.88 9.20
N PRO A 222 -12.66 -1.96 9.88
CA PRO A 222 -14.04 -2.11 10.29
C PRO A 222 -14.49 -0.93 11.17
N VAL A 223 -15.68 -0.42 10.93
CA VAL A 223 -16.30 0.64 11.74
C VAL A 223 -17.72 0.26 12.11
N VAL A 224 -18.19 0.70 13.26
CA VAL A 224 -19.60 0.55 13.65
C VAL A 224 -20.44 1.50 12.79
N THR A 225 -21.27 0.94 11.94
CA THR A 225 -22.19 1.68 11.05
C THR A 225 -23.52 1.97 11.71
N ASP A 226 -24.07 0.99 12.41
CA ASP A 226 -25.39 1.10 13.06
C ASP A 226 -25.38 0.43 14.42
N ILE A 227 -26.20 0.96 15.34
CA ILE A 227 -26.45 0.37 16.65
C ILE A 227 -27.95 0.43 16.89
N HIS A 228 -28.52 -0.72 17.24
CA HIS A 228 -29.91 -0.81 17.66
C HIS A 228 -29.96 -1.31 19.10
N TRP A 229 -30.41 -0.47 20.01
CA TRP A 229 -30.71 -0.85 21.38
C TRP A 229 -32.10 -1.46 21.43
N THR A 230 -32.23 -2.66 21.99
CA THR A 230 -33.54 -3.32 22.11
C THR A 230 -34.46 -2.52 23.04
N PRO A 231 -35.73 -2.34 22.71
CA PRO A 231 -36.71 -1.67 23.58
C PRO A 231 -36.68 -2.21 25.00
N GLY A 232 -36.65 -1.33 26.00
CA GLY A 232 -36.48 -1.69 27.41
C GLY A 232 -35.04 -1.97 27.85
N SER A 233 -34.05 -1.69 26.98
CA SER A 233 -32.62 -1.72 27.28
C SER A 233 -32.01 -0.32 27.26
N GLU A 234 -32.67 0.64 27.93
CA GLU A 234 -32.31 2.07 27.94
C GLU A 234 -31.39 2.43 29.13
N ASP A 235 -30.69 1.48 29.71
CA ASP A 235 -29.74 1.75 30.80
C ASP A 235 -28.47 2.47 30.24
N GLU A 236 -28.24 3.68 30.70
CA GLU A 236 -27.09 4.52 30.30
C GLU A 236 -25.74 3.85 30.56
N ARG A 237 -25.70 2.78 31.36
CA ARG A 237 -24.48 2.02 31.64
C ARG A 237 -24.13 1.00 30.55
N TYR A 238 -25.08 0.56 29.73
CA TYR A 238 -24.84 -0.47 28.70
C TYR A 238 -23.75 -0.10 27.69
N PRO A 239 -23.69 1.14 27.18
CA PRO A 239 -22.57 1.55 26.33
C PRO A 239 -21.22 1.44 27.03
N SER A 240 -21.16 1.75 28.33
CA SER A 240 -19.92 1.63 29.14
C SER A 240 -19.56 0.17 29.36
N ILE A 241 -20.53 -0.70 29.65
CA ILE A 241 -20.31 -2.14 29.82
C ILE A 241 -19.79 -2.75 28.52
N LEU A 242 -20.44 -2.45 27.38
CA LEU A 242 -20.02 -2.93 26.07
C LEU A 242 -18.60 -2.48 25.75
N LEU A 243 -18.28 -1.19 25.96
CA LEU A 243 -16.94 -0.64 25.77
C LEU A 243 -15.89 -1.37 26.61
N GLU A 244 -16.12 -1.57 27.90
CA GLU A 244 -15.14 -2.18 28.81
C GLU A 244 -14.94 -3.68 28.55
N ILE A 245 -15.93 -4.38 28.04
CA ILE A 245 -15.81 -5.77 27.58
C ILE A 245 -14.96 -5.81 26.31
N GLU A 246 -15.24 -4.96 25.31
CA GLU A 246 -14.56 -4.95 24.03
C GLU A 246 -13.11 -4.42 24.14
N ARG A 247 -12.79 -3.56 25.08
CA ARG A 247 -11.40 -3.16 25.37
C ARG A 247 -10.47 -4.33 25.77
N ARG A 248 -11.03 -5.44 26.24
CA ARG A 248 -10.29 -6.64 26.66
C ARG A 248 -10.24 -7.69 25.55
N SER A 249 -10.97 -7.49 24.48
CA SER A 249 -11.01 -8.38 23.34
C SER A 249 -9.90 -8.02 22.34
N GLU A 250 -9.20 -9.03 21.85
CA GLU A 250 -8.18 -8.87 20.78
C GLU A 250 -8.78 -8.99 19.37
N HIS A 251 -10.10 -9.10 19.24
CA HIS A 251 -10.75 -9.28 17.97
C HIS A 251 -10.80 -7.97 17.17
N PRO A 252 -10.50 -7.97 15.84
CA PRO A 252 -10.52 -6.74 15.03
C PRO A 252 -11.85 -5.97 15.03
N LEU A 253 -12.98 -6.64 15.27
CA LEU A 253 -14.29 -6.00 15.39
C LEU A 253 -14.47 -5.27 16.72
N ALA A 254 -13.78 -5.70 17.77
CA ALA A 254 -13.80 -5.06 19.07
C ALA A 254 -13.22 -3.63 18.99
N ASP A 255 -12.14 -3.45 18.23
CA ASP A 255 -11.56 -2.13 17.99
C ASP A 255 -12.57 -1.15 17.39
N ALA A 256 -13.43 -1.61 16.48
CA ALA A 256 -14.49 -0.77 15.89
C ALA A 256 -15.48 -0.28 16.94
N VAL A 257 -15.86 -1.15 17.88
CA VAL A 257 -16.77 -0.82 19.00
C VAL A 257 -16.07 0.15 19.96
N VAL A 258 -14.83 -0.13 20.32
CA VAL A 258 -14.02 0.74 21.20
C VAL A 258 -13.88 2.14 20.60
N GLN A 259 -13.54 2.26 19.31
CA GLN A 259 -13.44 3.57 18.64
C GLN A 259 -14.77 4.34 18.64
N LYS A 260 -15.91 3.64 18.50
CA LYS A 260 -17.24 4.27 18.50
C LYS A 260 -17.63 4.86 19.84
N PHE A 261 -17.25 4.21 20.94
CA PHE A 261 -17.71 4.56 22.26
C PHE A 261 -16.71 5.32 23.12
N LYS A 262 -15.39 5.29 22.81
CA LYS A 262 -14.32 5.88 23.63
C LYS A 262 -14.52 7.35 23.98
N GLU A 263 -15.18 8.13 23.10
CA GLU A 263 -15.42 9.58 23.31
C GLU A 263 -16.72 9.86 24.04
N LYS A 264 -17.65 8.89 24.11
CA LYS A 264 -18.99 9.06 24.64
C LYS A 264 -19.15 8.54 26.06
N VAL A 265 -18.21 7.76 26.54
CA VAL A 265 -18.30 7.06 27.81
C VAL A 265 -17.27 7.61 28.80
N VAL A 266 -17.78 8.08 29.95
CA VAL A 266 -16.99 8.72 31.01
C VAL A 266 -16.77 7.81 32.23
N ASN A 267 -17.54 6.71 32.36
CA ASN A 267 -17.53 5.88 33.56
C ASN A 267 -16.68 4.61 33.35
N GLU A 268 -15.64 4.45 34.15
CA GLU A 268 -14.91 3.17 34.25
C GLU A 268 -15.78 2.14 34.98
N ILE A 269 -16.02 1.01 34.32
CA ILE A 269 -16.77 -0.12 34.87
C ILE A 269 -15.79 -1.28 35.10
N SER A 270 -15.79 -1.83 36.31
CA SER A 270 -14.98 -3.00 36.61
C SER A 270 -15.59 -4.25 35.98
N VAL A 271 -14.83 -4.91 35.12
CA VAL A 271 -15.19 -6.17 34.46
C VAL A 271 -14.37 -7.30 35.08
N SER A 272 -15.02 -8.38 35.44
CA SER A 272 -14.42 -9.61 35.97
C SER A 272 -14.80 -10.82 35.10
N ASP A 273 -14.17 -11.97 35.35
CA ASP A 273 -14.46 -13.27 34.71
C ASP A 273 -14.60 -13.15 33.17
N PHE A 274 -13.62 -12.44 32.54
CA PHE A 274 -13.58 -12.31 31.09
C PHE A 274 -13.13 -13.62 30.45
N GLU A 275 -13.95 -14.19 29.57
CA GLU A 275 -13.66 -15.42 28.84
C GLU A 275 -13.86 -15.22 27.34
N ASN A 276 -12.87 -15.62 26.56
CA ASN A 276 -12.95 -15.64 25.11
C ASN A 276 -13.43 -17.01 24.62
N GLN A 277 -14.56 -17.07 23.94
CA GLN A 277 -15.10 -18.27 23.32
C GLN A 277 -14.76 -18.25 21.82
N THR A 278 -13.72 -18.99 21.44
CA THR A 278 -13.16 -19.03 20.09
C THR A 278 -14.24 -19.20 19.01
N GLY A 279 -14.29 -18.27 18.08
CA GLY A 279 -15.23 -18.26 16.95
C GLY A 279 -16.65 -17.88 17.30
N LYS A 280 -16.96 -17.51 18.56
CA LYS A 280 -18.31 -17.14 19.01
C LYS A 280 -18.37 -15.72 19.57
N GLY A 281 -17.40 -15.30 20.35
CA GLY A 281 -17.39 -14.01 21.03
C GLY A 281 -16.79 -14.08 22.42
N VAL A 282 -17.18 -13.15 23.27
CA VAL A 282 -16.66 -13.02 24.64
C VAL A 282 -17.79 -12.97 25.68
N THR A 283 -17.50 -13.45 26.88
CA THR A 283 -18.38 -13.33 28.04
C THR A 283 -17.63 -12.65 29.18
N ALA A 284 -18.33 -11.89 29.99
CA ALA A 284 -17.74 -11.19 31.13
C ALA A 284 -18.78 -10.89 32.20
N LYS A 285 -18.32 -10.67 33.46
CA LYS A 285 -19.19 -10.23 34.55
C LYS A 285 -18.97 -8.76 34.90
N VAL A 286 -20.06 -8.07 35.16
CA VAL A 286 -20.09 -6.73 35.74
C VAL A 286 -20.97 -6.78 36.98
N GLY A 287 -20.36 -6.67 38.17
CA GLY A 287 -21.03 -7.01 39.43
C GLY A 287 -21.45 -8.48 39.45
N ASP A 288 -22.72 -8.75 39.74
CA ASP A 288 -23.27 -10.11 39.76
C ASP A 288 -23.89 -10.55 38.43
N LYS A 289 -23.85 -9.69 37.39
CA LYS A 289 -24.51 -9.95 36.10
C LYS A 289 -23.52 -10.38 35.05
N VAL A 290 -23.91 -11.39 34.25
CA VAL A 290 -23.13 -11.88 33.09
C VAL A 290 -23.61 -11.16 31.85
N TYR A 291 -22.64 -10.66 31.08
CA TYR A 291 -22.84 -10.06 29.75
C TYR A 291 -22.03 -10.85 28.73
N LEU A 292 -22.52 -10.81 27.50
CA LEU A 292 -21.85 -11.46 26.38
C LEU A 292 -21.89 -10.56 25.15
N VAL A 293 -20.82 -10.64 24.35
CA VAL A 293 -20.68 -9.94 23.08
C VAL A 293 -20.19 -10.93 22.03
N GLY A 294 -20.97 -11.16 20.98
CA GLY A 294 -20.59 -12.15 19.98
C GLY A 294 -21.62 -12.40 18.89
N ASN A 295 -21.48 -13.52 18.20
CA ASN A 295 -22.37 -13.93 17.11
C ASN A 295 -23.56 -14.76 17.60
N ARG A 296 -24.43 -15.22 16.67
CA ARG A 296 -25.62 -16.05 16.98
C ARG A 296 -25.26 -17.33 17.72
N ALA A 297 -24.15 -17.98 17.38
CA ALA A 297 -23.73 -19.20 18.03
C ALA A 297 -23.42 -18.99 19.52
N LEU A 298 -22.96 -17.79 19.91
CA LEU A 298 -22.79 -17.44 21.32
C LEU A 298 -24.13 -17.30 22.04
N LEU A 299 -25.15 -16.67 21.41
CA LEU A 299 -26.48 -16.54 21.97
C LEU A 299 -27.13 -17.92 22.21
N GLU A 300 -27.02 -18.81 21.22
CA GLU A 300 -27.58 -20.18 21.29
C GLU A 300 -26.97 -20.99 22.46
N VAL A 301 -25.64 -20.99 22.56
CA VAL A 301 -24.94 -21.73 23.63
C VAL A 301 -25.22 -21.14 25.02
N SER A 302 -25.46 -19.84 25.07
CA SER A 302 -25.79 -19.12 26.33
C SER A 302 -27.29 -19.08 26.62
N HIS A 303 -28.13 -19.75 25.81
CA HIS A 303 -29.58 -19.78 25.95
C HIS A 303 -30.23 -18.38 26.00
N VAL A 304 -29.67 -17.43 25.25
CA VAL A 304 -30.21 -16.07 25.13
C VAL A 304 -31.27 -16.05 24.05
N ILE A 305 -32.43 -15.48 24.37
CA ILE A 305 -33.57 -15.36 23.45
C ILE A 305 -33.32 -14.17 22.53
N LEU A 306 -33.31 -14.44 21.21
CA LEU A 306 -33.34 -13.44 20.17
C LEU A 306 -34.80 -13.32 19.69
N ASP A 307 -35.41 -12.15 19.88
CA ASP A 307 -36.79 -11.90 19.44
C ASP A 307 -36.87 -11.72 17.92
N ASP A 308 -38.07 -11.89 17.36
CA ASP A 308 -38.33 -11.86 15.92
C ASP A 308 -37.96 -10.54 15.25
N ASP A 309 -38.08 -9.40 15.95
CA ASP A 309 -37.78 -8.08 15.37
C ASP A 309 -36.25 -7.84 15.29
N ASN A 310 -35.55 -8.22 16.34
CA ASN A 310 -34.07 -8.20 16.34
C ASN A 310 -33.49 -9.19 15.30
N GLU A 311 -34.12 -10.39 15.16
CA GLU A 311 -33.72 -11.36 14.14
C GLU A 311 -33.89 -10.79 12.72
N LYS A 312 -35.05 -10.21 12.40
CA LYS A 312 -35.30 -9.58 11.09
C LYS A 312 -34.29 -8.44 10.79
N LEU A 313 -34.01 -7.64 11.82
CA LEU A 313 -33.03 -6.55 11.68
C LEU A 313 -31.63 -7.07 11.42
N ALA A 314 -31.19 -8.11 12.15
CA ALA A 314 -29.90 -8.75 11.96
C ALA A 314 -29.77 -9.33 10.54
N VAL A 315 -30.77 -10.10 10.08
CA VAL A 315 -30.80 -10.67 8.73
C VAL A 315 -30.73 -9.58 7.65
N ARG A 316 -31.44 -8.46 7.85
CA ARG A 316 -31.38 -7.33 6.92
C ARG A 316 -29.98 -6.75 6.85
N TRP A 317 -29.33 -6.48 7.97
CA TRP A 317 -27.97 -5.92 8.01
C TRP A 317 -26.93 -6.88 7.45
N GLU A 318 -27.08 -8.19 7.71
CA GLU A 318 -26.23 -9.23 7.11
C GLU A 318 -26.41 -9.28 5.59
N GLY A 319 -27.66 -9.13 5.10
CA GLY A 319 -27.97 -9.01 3.68
C GLY A 319 -27.36 -7.76 3.02
N ASP A 320 -27.18 -6.68 3.78
CA ASP A 320 -26.46 -5.47 3.36
C ASP A 320 -24.92 -5.62 3.43
N GLY A 321 -24.39 -6.83 3.72
CA GLY A 321 -22.96 -7.13 3.78
C GLY A 321 -22.27 -6.65 5.06
N LYS A 322 -23.04 -6.38 6.14
CA LYS A 322 -22.50 -5.99 7.45
C LYS A 322 -22.32 -7.22 8.34
N THR A 323 -21.36 -7.16 9.24
CA THR A 323 -21.24 -8.15 10.33
C THR A 323 -22.06 -7.68 11.52
N VAL A 324 -22.96 -8.52 12.02
CA VAL A 324 -23.78 -8.20 13.19
C VAL A 324 -23.18 -8.87 14.43
N VAL A 325 -22.93 -8.05 15.44
CA VAL A 325 -22.49 -8.46 16.77
C VAL A 325 -23.63 -8.20 17.75
N PHE A 326 -23.98 -9.20 18.55
CA PHE A 326 -25.01 -9.12 19.56
C PHE A 326 -24.39 -8.81 20.92
N PHE A 327 -24.90 -7.81 21.60
CA PHE A 327 -24.65 -7.55 23.00
C PHE A 327 -25.83 -8.02 23.82
N ALA A 328 -25.61 -8.91 24.77
CA ALA A 328 -26.69 -9.49 25.56
C ALA A 328 -26.31 -9.57 27.05
N GLY A 329 -27.33 -9.64 27.89
CA GLY A 329 -27.23 -9.77 29.32
C GLY A 329 -28.56 -10.16 29.93
N GLU A 330 -28.56 -10.80 31.08
CA GLU A 330 -29.76 -11.21 31.79
C GLU A 330 -30.72 -12.10 30.94
N GLY A 331 -30.15 -12.94 30.05
CA GLY A 331 -30.89 -13.87 29.20
C GLY A 331 -31.57 -13.25 27.99
N ARG A 332 -31.35 -11.97 27.68
CA ARG A 332 -31.92 -11.27 26.52
C ARG A 332 -30.88 -10.47 25.75
N VAL A 333 -31.18 -10.19 24.49
CA VAL A 333 -30.38 -9.28 23.66
C VAL A 333 -30.67 -7.84 24.10
N LEU A 334 -29.61 -7.08 24.34
CA LEU A 334 -29.64 -5.67 24.77
C LEU A 334 -29.39 -4.74 23.60
N ALA A 335 -28.49 -5.11 22.71
CA ALA A 335 -28.24 -4.35 21.48
C ALA A 335 -27.71 -5.23 20.34
N LEU A 336 -27.96 -4.77 19.13
CA LEU A 336 -27.32 -5.22 17.91
C LEU A 336 -26.36 -4.14 17.44
N VAL A 337 -25.14 -4.54 17.10
CA VAL A 337 -24.11 -3.66 16.57
C VAL A 337 -23.72 -4.13 15.17
N ALA A 338 -24.01 -3.33 14.16
CA ALA A 338 -23.59 -3.61 12.79
C ALA A 338 -22.22 -2.99 12.53
N ILE A 339 -21.32 -3.80 12.05
CA ILE A 339 -19.94 -3.42 11.72
C ILE A 339 -19.70 -3.71 10.25
N ALA A 340 -19.19 -2.75 9.52
CA ALA A 340 -18.80 -2.93 8.12
C ALA A 340 -17.48 -2.24 7.84
N ASP A 341 -16.77 -2.76 6.86
CA ASP A 341 -15.60 -2.11 6.31
C ASP A 341 -16.05 -1.10 5.25
N LYS A 342 -15.74 0.17 5.47
CA LYS A 342 -16.20 1.27 4.62
C LYS A 342 -15.57 1.19 3.24
N ILE A 343 -16.39 1.30 2.19
CA ILE A 343 -15.92 1.39 0.82
C ILE A 343 -15.18 2.71 0.64
N LYS A 344 -13.96 2.67 0.07
CA LYS A 344 -13.19 3.87 -0.27
C LYS A 344 -13.97 4.71 -1.26
N GLU A 345 -13.96 6.02 -1.07
CA GLU A 345 -14.65 6.97 -1.96
C GLU A 345 -14.15 6.84 -3.42
N SER A 346 -12.85 6.62 -3.58
CA SER A 346 -12.21 6.42 -4.89
C SER A 346 -12.60 5.11 -5.60
N SER A 347 -13.05 4.08 -4.88
CA SER A 347 -13.32 2.76 -5.44
C SER A 347 -14.49 2.77 -6.44
N ARG A 348 -15.56 3.51 -6.13
CA ARG A 348 -16.70 3.63 -7.06
C ARG A 348 -16.27 4.25 -8.38
N GLN A 349 -15.50 5.34 -8.35
CA GLN A 349 -15.00 6.00 -9.53
C GLN A 349 -14.03 5.11 -10.32
N ALA A 350 -13.15 4.38 -9.62
CA ALA A 350 -12.22 3.45 -10.26
C ALA A 350 -12.95 2.35 -11.03
N VAL A 351 -13.96 1.70 -10.42
CA VAL A 351 -14.77 0.66 -11.07
C VAL A 351 -15.52 1.22 -12.28
N THR A 352 -16.13 2.40 -12.16
CA THR A 352 -16.81 3.06 -13.28
C THR A 352 -15.85 3.31 -14.44
N THR A 353 -14.66 3.85 -14.15
CA THR A 353 -13.64 4.13 -15.18
C THR A 353 -13.15 2.86 -15.87
N LEU A 354 -13.02 1.74 -15.13
CA LEU A 354 -12.65 0.45 -15.71
C LEU A 354 -13.72 -0.06 -16.67
N HIS A 355 -14.99 0.01 -16.30
CA HIS A 355 -16.12 -0.36 -17.17
C HIS A 355 -16.20 0.52 -18.43
N GLU A 356 -15.99 1.83 -18.31
CA GLU A 356 -15.93 2.75 -19.46
C GLU A 356 -14.81 2.39 -20.45
N LYS A 357 -13.72 1.78 -19.94
CA LYS A 357 -12.61 1.26 -20.77
C LYS A 357 -12.86 -0.14 -21.32
N GLY A 358 -14.01 -0.74 -21.07
CA GLY A 358 -14.37 -2.09 -21.52
C GLY A 358 -13.65 -3.19 -20.73
N ILE A 359 -13.26 -2.93 -19.47
CA ILE A 359 -12.62 -3.89 -18.59
C ILE A 359 -13.67 -4.42 -17.62
N ASP A 360 -13.86 -5.74 -17.61
CA ASP A 360 -14.75 -6.41 -16.66
C ASP A 360 -14.12 -6.42 -15.26
N VAL A 361 -14.93 -6.11 -14.23
CA VAL A 361 -14.47 -6.08 -12.84
C VAL A 361 -15.21 -7.16 -12.04
N TYR A 362 -14.45 -8.03 -11.40
CA TYR A 362 -14.90 -9.09 -10.50
C TYR A 362 -14.37 -8.84 -9.08
N MET A 363 -15.11 -9.29 -8.06
CA MET A 363 -14.75 -9.18 -6.66
C MET A 363 -14.80 -10.57 -5.98
#